data_348c24eaf1d345836a2addea368f935f
#
_entry.id   348c24eaf1d345836a2addea368f935f
#
_cell.length_a   1.000
_cell.length_b   1.000
_cell.length_c   1.000
_cell.angle_alpha   90.00
_cell.angle_beta   90.00
_cell.angle_gamma   90.00
#
_symmetry.space_group_name_H-M   'P 1'
#
loop_
_entity.id
_entity.type
_entity.pdbx_description
1 polymer ?
#
loop_
_entity_poly.entity_id
_entity_poly.type
_entity_poly.pdbx_seq_one_letter_code
_entity_poly.pdbx_strand_id
1 'polypeptide(L)'
;MDEADRFREALEGREVKKLPTLRGRTIYTLFYENSTRTRSSFETAGKWMSADVINLSASTSSVKKGESLKDTGLTLAAIGADAIIMRHPSSGAPQQLAQWVAPEGKGPSVINAGDGAHQHPTQALLDAVTMRQRLGLQGEQGFAGLKVKIVGDCLHSRVVRSNVDLLNTLGAEVTLVGPATLMPFGVENWPVRVSYDFDAEIAEADVVMMLRVQQERMNGGFFPSHREYANLFGLSKAVSYTHLRAHETDS
;
A
#
# COMPACT_ATOMS: atom_id res chain seq x y z
N MET A 1 1.28 -1.31 14.27
CA MET A 1 2.53 -0.54 14.09
C MET A 1 3.55 -0.90 15.16
N ASP A 2 3.20 -0.91 16.44
CA ASP A 2 4.15 -1.20 17.54
C ASP A 2 4.81 -2.57 17.45
N GLU A 3 4.06 -3.58 17.01
CA GLU A 3 4.62 -4.91 16.78
C GLU A 3 5.64 -4.93 15.64
N ALA A 4 5.44 -4.12 14.59
CA ALA A 4 6.43 -3.97 13.52
C ALA A 4 7.74 -3.33 14.02
N ASP A 5 7.65 -2.34 14.92
CA ASP A 5 8.84 -1.75 15.55
C ASP A 5 9.56 -2.75 16.44
N ARG A 6 8.84 -3.54 17.25
CA ARG A 6 9.42 -4.61 18.06
C ARG A 6 10.16 -5.64 17.22
N PHE A 7 9.58 -6.07 16.10
CA PHE A 7 10.27 -7.01 15.20
C PHE A 7 11.50 -6.37 14.56
N ARG A 8 11.42 -5.10 14.15
CA ARG A 8 12.57 -4.38 13.61
C ARG A 8 13.72 -4.32 14.62
N GLU A 9 13.43 -3.88 15.84
CA GLU A 9 14.39 -3.79 16.94
C GLU A 9 14.98 -5.18 17.29
N ALA A 10 14.11 -6.19 17.34
CA ALA A 10 14.55 -7.55 17.63
C ALA A 10 15.46 -8.16 16.54
N LEU A 11 15.41 -7.65 15.30
CA LEU A 11 16.23 -8.09 14.17
C LEU A 11 17.47 -7.23 13.96
N GLU A 12 17.49 -6.02 14.53
CA GLU A 12 18.59 -5.08 14.39
C GLU A 12 19.86 -5.62 15.06
N GLY A 13 21.00 -5.48 14.38
CA GLY A 13 22.31 -5.95 14.88
C GLY A 13 22.50 -7.47 14.90
N ARG A 14 21.50 -8.28 14.52
CA ARG A 14 21.68 -9.75 14.47
C ARG A 14 22.40 -10.17 13.20
N GLU A 15 23.36 -11.06 13.35
CA GLU A 15 24.02 -11.76 12.24
C GLU A 15 22.99 -12.65 11.49
N VAL A 16 22.16 -13.39 12.24
CA VAL A 16 21.08 -14.21 11.69
C VAL A 16 19.74 -13.52 11.92
N LYS A 17 19.18 -12.94 10.85
CA LYS A 17 17.88 -12.26 10.88
C LYS A 17 16.72 -13.26 10.87
N LYS A 18 16.53 -13.96 11.99
CA LYS A 18 15.47 -14.97 12.17
C LYS A 18 14.81 -14.82 13.54
N LEU A 19 13.47 -14.85 13.54
CA LEU A 19 12.64 -14.94 14.73
C LEU A 19 11.71 -16.16 14.59
N PRO A 20 11.43 -16.92 15.64
CA PRO A 20 10.65 -18.16 15.55
C PRO A 20 9.13 -17.93 15.50
N THR A 21 8.68 -16.70 15.30
CA THR A 21 7.26 -16.27 15.43
C THR A 21 6.30 -17.07 14.55
N LEU A 22 6.70 -17.39 13.32
CA LEU A 22 5.88 -18.13 12.34
C LEU A 22 6.50 -19.48 11.98
N ARG A 23 7.31 -20.06 12.86
CA ARG A 23 7.93 -21.37 12.65
C ARG A 23 6.87 -22.45 12.46
N GLY A 24 7.00 -23.22 11.39
CA GLY A 24 6.04 -24.27 11.01
C GLY A 24 4.77 -23.76 10.36
N ARG A 25 4.69 -22.47 10.02
CA ARG A 25 3.61 -21.89 9.22
C ARG A 25 3.98 -21.85 7.76
N THR A 26 3.02 -22.16 6.89
CA THR A 26 3.18 -22.12 5.44
C THR A 26 2.43 -20.92 4.87
N ILE A 27 3.16 -20.06 4.18
CA ILE A 27 2.62 -18.82 3.58
C ILE A 27 2.78 -18.92 2.06
N TYR A 28 1.68 -18.74 1.34
CA TYR A 28 1.71 -18.64 -0.11
C TYR A 28 1.62 -17.19 -0.55
N THR A 29 2.52 -16.75 -1.46
CA THR A 29 2.34 -15.49 -2.18
C THR A 29 1.71 -15.79 -3.54
N LEU A 30 0.53 -15.24 -3.79
CA LEU A 30 -0.25 -15.47 -5.02
C LEU A 30 -0.38 -14.15 -5.79
N PHE A 31 0.52 -13.92 -6.75
CA PHE A 31 0.62 -12.66 -7.48
C PHE A 31 0.18 -12.81 -8.93
N TYR A 32 -0.93 -12.14 -9.27
CA TYR A 32 -1.47 -12.01 -10.62
C TYR A 32 -0.94 -10.78 -11.35
N GLU A 33 -0.42 -9.79 -10.64
CA GLU A 33 0.28 -8.63 -11.19
C GLU A 33 1.78 -8.70 -10.84
N ASN A 34 2.63 -8.24 -11.75
CA ASN A 34 4.05 -8.12 -11.47
C ASN A 34 4.31 -7.08 -10.36
N SER A 35 5.06 -7.47 -9.36
CA SER A 35 5.51 -6.59 -8.30
C SER A 35 6.75 -7.15 -7.64
N THR A 36 7.91 -6.59 -7.96
CA THR A 36 9.17 -7.03 -7.37
C THR A 36 9.24 -6.62 -5.91
N ARG A 37 9.00 -5.35 -5.60
CA ARG A 37 9.10 -4.82 -4.24
C ARG A 37 8.14 -5.51 -3.27
N THR A 38 6.85 -5.50 -3.57
CA THR A 38 5.83 -6.05 -2.67
C THR A 38 6.02 -7.56 -2.45
N ARG A 39 6.29 -8.33 -3.51
CA ARG A 39 6.54 -9.76 -3.38
C ARG A 39 7.77 -10.05 -2.55
N SER A 40 8.90 -9.39 -2.85
CA SER A 40 10.17 -9.60 -2.13
C SER A 40 10.07 -9.19 -0.66
N SER A 41 9.36 -8.09 -0.34
CA SER A 41 9.18 -7.66 1.05
C SER A 41 8.37 -8.67 1.87
N PHE A 42 7.28 -9.19 1.33
CA PHE A 42 6.50 -10.24 2.01
C PHE A 42 7.28 -11.55 2.14
N GLU A 43 8.00 -11.96 1.10
CA GLU A 43 8.85 -13.15 1.15
C GLU A 43 9.94 -13.01 2.21
N THR A 44 10.61 -11.87 2.24
CA THR A 44 11.66 -11.58 3.23
C THR A 44 11.08 -11.57 4.65
N ALA A 45 9.97 -10.88 4.87
CA ALA A 45 9.31 -10.82 6.17
C ALA A 45 8.91 -12.22 6.67
N GLY A 46 8.27 -13.04 5.83
CA GLY A 46 7.92 -14.41 6.20
C GLY A 46 9.15 -15.25 6.56
N LYS A 47 10.21 -15.16 5.76
CA LYS A 47 11.48 -15.87 6.04
C LYS A 47 12.15 -15.38 7.31
N TRP A 48 12.11 -14.09 7.62
CA TRP A 48 12.63 -13.55 8.88
C TRP A 48 11.83 -14.01 10.09
N MET A 49 10.54 -14.23 9.93
CA MET A 49 9.68 -14.81 10.97
C MET A 49 9.74 -16.36 11.02
N SER A 50 10.61 -16.99 10.23
CA SER A 50 10.80 -18.45 10.15
C SER A 50 9.60 -19.21 9.57
N ALA A 51 8.77 -18.57 8.74
CA ALA A 51 7.76 -19.25 7.94
C ALA A 51 8.36 -19.93 6.71
N ASP A 52 7.69 -20.98 6.24
CA ASP A 52 7.91 -21.56 4.91
C ASP A 52 7.14 -20.73 3.89
N VAL A 53 7.85 -19.97 3.05
CA VAL A 53 7.23 -19.09 2.05
C VAL A 53 7.33 -19.71 0.67
N ILE A 54 6.17 -19.92 0.04
CA ILE A 54 6.05 -20.51 -1.30
C ILE A 54 5.50 -19.44 -2.25
N ASN A 55 6.30 -19.09 -3.26
CA ASN A 55 5.90 -18.09 -4.25
C ASN A 55 5.18 -18.75 -5.43
N LEU A 56 3.96 -18.28 -5.70
CA LEU A 56 3.18 -18.65 -6.87
C LEU A 56 2.98 -17.43 -7.77
N SER A 57 3.28 -17.63 -9.06
CA SER A 57 2.98 -16.62 -10.09
C SER A 57 1.89 -17.16 -11.01
N ALA A 58 0.86 -16.37 -11.23
CA ALA A 58 -0.22 -16.73 -12.16
C ALA A 58 0.30 -17.00 -13.59
N SER A 59 1.42 -16.36 -13.97
CA SER A 59 2.03 -16.58 -15.28
C SER A 59 2.67 -17.98 -15.48
N THR A 60 2.97 -18.69 -14.40
CA THR A 60 3.63 -20.00 -14.40
C THR A 60 2.78 -21.13 -13.81
N SER A 61 1.58 -20.80 -13.29
CA SER A 61 0.69 -21.75 -12.63
C SER A 61 -0.41 -22.28 -13.57
N SER A 62 -1.20 -23.23 -13.07
CA SER A 62 -2.40 -23.80 -13.71
C SER A 62 -3.48 -22.77 -14.07
N VAL A 63 -3.39 -21.55 -13.55
CA VAL A 63 -4.23 -20.40 -13.99
C VAL A 63 -4.17 -20.19 -15.51
N LYS A 64 -3.02 -20.42 -16.15
CA LYS A 64 -2.92 -20.42 -17.63
C LYS A 64 -3.76 -21.50 -18.33
N LYS A 65 -4.14 -22.54 -17.58
CA LYS A 65 -4.99 -23.62 -18.08
C LYS A 65 -6.49 -23.40 -17.81
N GLY A 66 -6.86 -22.20 -17.34
CA GLY A 66 -8.25 -21.83 -17.08
C GLY A 66 -8.75 -22.16 -15.66
N GLU A 67 -7.84 -22.50 -14.73
CA GLU A 67 -8.20 -22.68 -13.31
C GLU A 67 -8.74 -21.37 -12.72
N SER A 68 -9.87 -21.44 -12.03
CA SER A 68 -10.46 -20.26 -11.40
C SER A 68 -9.68 -19.82 -10.14
N LEU A 69 -9.80 -18.54 -9.77
CA LEU A 69 -9.24 -18.04 -8.52
C LEU A 69 -9.76 -18.83 -7.30
N LYS A 70 -11.03 -19.24 -7.33
CA LYS A 70 -11.66 -20.04 -6.28
C LYS A 70 -11.00 -21.40 -6.14
N ASP A 71 -10.82 -22.12 -7.25
CA ASP A 71 -10.22 -23.45 -7.25
C ASP A 71 -8.76 -23.39 -6.79
N THR A 72 -8.00 -22.39 -7.28
CA THR A 72 -6.63 -22.14 -6.80
C THR A 72 -6.61 -21.92 -5.29
N GLY A 73 -7.49 -21.05 -4.77
CA GLY A 73 -7.55 -20.78 -3.33
C GLY A 73 -7.92 -21.99 -2.49
N LEU A 74 -8.93 -22.74 -2.90
CA LEU A 74 -9.35 -23.97 -2.21
C LEU A 74 -8.25 -25.05 -2.23
N THR A 75 -7.52 -25.16 -3.33
CA THR A 75 -6.36 -26.05 -3.43
C THR A 75 -5.28 -25.65 -2.42
N LEU A 76 -4.92 -24.35 -2.34
CA LEU A 76 -3.93 -23.88 -1.37
C LEU A 76 -4.37 -24.14 0.07
N ALA A 77 -5.63 -23.92 0.38
CA ALA A 77 -6.20 -24.23 1.69
C ALA A 77 -6.10 -25.73 2.02
N ALA A 78 -6.46 -26.58 1.05
CA ALA A 78 -6.46 -28.05 1.22
C ALA A 78 -5.05 -28.63 1.43
N ILE A 79 -4.01 -28.05 0.82
CA ILE A 79 -2.62 -28.49 1.00
C ILE A 79 -1.93 -27.85 2.21
N GLY A 80 -2.66 -27.10 3.05
CA GLY A 80 -2.19 -26.63 4.35
C GLY A 80 -1.64 -25.22 4.40
N ALA A 81 -2.14 -24.30 3.56
CA ALA A 81 -1.82 -22.91 3.72
C ALA A 81 -2.29 -22.36 5.08
N ASP A 82 -1.42 -21.67 5.82
CA ASP A 82 -1.80 -20.86 6.99
C ASP A 82 -2.17 -19.43 6.57
N ALA A 83 -1.50 -18.91 5.53
CA ALA A 83 -1.82 -17.61 4.98
C ALA A 83 -1.60 -17.56 3.46
N ILE A 84 -2.41 -16.73 2.79
CA ILE A 84 -2.30 -16.43 1.36
C ILE A 84 -2.14 -14.92 1.19
N ILE A 85 -1.00 -14.48 0.71
CA ILE A 85 -0.71 -13.08 0.40
C ILE A 85 -1.03 -12.87 -1.07
N MET A 86 -2.10 -12.12 -1.36
CA MET A 86 -2.62 -12.00 -2.70
C MET A 86 -2.48 -10.60 -3.28
N ARG A 87 -2.04 -10.54 -4.54
CA ARG A 87 -2.10 -9.33 -5.38
C ARG A 87 -2.82 -9.63 -6.68
N HIS A 88 -3.86 -8.84 -6.99
CA HIS A 88 -4.76 -9.11 -8.12
C HIS A 88 -5.14 -7.84 -8.88
N PRO A 89 -5.34 -7.89 -10.22
CA PRO A 89 -5.80 -6.75 -11.00
C PRO A 89 -7.27 -6.36 -10.73
N SER A 90 -8.10 -7.29 -10.25
CA SER A 90 -9.51 -7.01 -9.96
C SER A 90 -9.70 -6.57 -8.52
N SER A 91 -10.40 -5.45 -8.34
CA SER A 91 -10.80 -4.93 -7.03
C SER A 91 -11.69 -5.93 -6.29
N GLY A 92 -11.46 -6.12 -4.99
CA GLY A 92 -12.23 -7.04 -4.14
C GLY A 92 -11.82 -8.51 -4.23
N ALA A 93 -10.92 -8.90 -5.13
CA ALA A 93 -10.51 -10.30 -5.29
C ALA A 93 -9.93 -10.93 -4.00
N PRO A 94 -9.08 -10.27 -3.19
CA PRO A 94 -8.62 -10.83 -1.92
C PRO A 94 -9.76 -11.03 -0.92
N GLN A 95 -10.71 -10.12 -0.85
CA GLN A 95 -11.90 -10.23 0.01
C GLN A 95 -12.75 -11.44 -0.40
N GLN A 96 -12.98 -11.61 -1.70
CA GLN A 96 -13.72 -12.73 -2.23
C GLN A 96 -12.99 -14.06 -1.97
N LEU A 97 -11.66 -14.07 -2.14
CA LEU A 97 -10.85 -15.25 -1.83
C LEU A 97 -10.98 -15.63 -0.35
N ALA A 98 -10.91 -14.68 0.57
CA ALA A 98 -11.04 -14.92 2.00
C ALA A 98 -12.37 -15.60 2.36
N GLN A 99 -13.48 -15.17 1.73
CA GLN A 99 -14.80 -15.79 1.93
C GLN A 99 -14.84 -17.25 1.45
N TRP A 100 -14.14 -17.59 0.37
CA TRP A 100 -14.13 -18.94 -0.17
C TRP A 100 -13.24 -19.90 0.63
N VAL A 101 -12.05 -19.44 1.05
CA VAL A 101 -11.06 -20.34 1.69
C VAL A 101 -11.18 -20.39 3.20
N ALA A 102 -11.84 -19.43 3.83
CA ALA A 102 -12.02 -19.35 5.27
C ALA A 102 -13.48 -19.06 5.65
N PRO A 103 -14.45 -19.89 5.22
CA PRO A 103 -15.84 -19.72 5.61
C PRO A 103 -15.94 -19.77 7.14
N GLU A 104 -16.70 -18.85 7.72
CA GLU A 104 -16.86 -18.73 9.18
C GLU A 104 -15.53 -18.50 9.94
N GLY A 105 -14.49 -17.99 9.27
CA GLY A 105 -13.16 -17.76 9.86
C GLY A 105 -12.32 -19.02 10.04
N LYS A 106 -12.73 -20.15 9.48
CA LYS A 106 -11.98 -21.41 9.53
C LYS A 106 -11.23 -21.66 8.24
N GLY A 107 -9.95 -21.36 8.21
CA GLY A 107 -9.08 -21.55 7.05
C GLY A 107 -7.90 -20.58 7.05
N PRO A 108 -7.15 -20.50 5.93
CA PRO A 108 -6.01 -19.62 5.83
C PRO A 108 -6.40 -18.14 5.89
N SER A 109 -5.56 -17.32 6.52
CA SER A 109 -5.71 -15.87 6.47
C SER A 109 -5.38 -15.36 5.07
N VAL A 110 -6.18 -14.44 4.53
CA VAL A 110 -5.90 -13.78 3.25
C VAL A 110 -5.45 -12.34 3.47
N ILE A 111 -4.25 -12.01 2.98
CA ILE A 111 -3.65 -10.68 3.10
C ILE A 111 -3.69 -10.00 1.73
N ASN A 112 -4.31 -8.81 1.66
CA ASN A 112 -4.35 -8.01 0.45
C ASN A 112 -3.03 -7.28 0.23
N ALA A 113 -2.26 -7.67 -0.78
CA ALA A 113 -1.03 -7.03 -1.25
C ALA A 113 -1.25 -6.10 -2.45
N GLY A 114 -2.48 -5.66 -2.64
CA GLY A 114 -2.94 -4.73 -3.68
C GLY A 114 -3.91 -5.36 -4.66
N ASP A 115 -5.10 -4.77 -4.79
CA ASP A 115 -6.17 -5.23 -5.67
C ASP A 115 -6.71 -4.09 -6.56
N GLY A 116 -6.46 -4.18 -7.86
CA GLY A 116 -6.88 -3.22 -8.86
C GLY A 116 -6.51 -1.77 -8.49
N ALA A 117 -7.46 -0.85 -8.64
CA ALA A 117 -7.38 0.53 -8.16
C ALA A 117 -8.03 0.72 -6.77
N HIS A 118 -8.37 -0.38 -6.08
CA HIS A 118 -9.16 -0.36 -4.85
C HIS A 118 -8.29 -0.13 -3.61
N GLN A 119 -7.53 -1.14 -3.15
CA GLN A 119 -6.83 -1.08 -1.86
C GLN A 119 -5.40 -1.66 -1.92
N HIS A 120 -4.53 -1.14 -1.06
CA HIS A 120 -3.22 -1.71 -0.73
C HIS A 120 -2.93 -1.47 0.77
N PRO A 121 -3.62 -2.17 1.68
CA PRO A 121 -3.61 -1.86 3.11
C PRO A 121 -2.21 -1.89 3.73
N THR A 122 -1.38 -2.85 3.33
CA THR A 122 -0.02 -2.97 3.85
C THR A 122 0.91 -1.83 3.41
N GLN A 123 0.63 -1.19 2.26
CA GLN A 123 1.35 0.02 1.86
C GLN A 123 0.97 1.20 2.77
N ALA A 124 -0.31 1.38 3.07
CA ALA A 124 -0.73 2.44 3.99
C ALA A 124 -0.13 2.25 5.40
N LEU A 125 -0.07 1.01 5.90
CA LEU A 125 0.60 0.70 7.16
C LEU A 125 2.10 1.03 7.11
N LEU A 126 2.78 0.72 6.00
CA LEU A 126 4.19 1.07 5.79
C LEU A 126 4.39 2.59 5.80
N ASP A 127 3.54 3.33 5.09
CA ASP A 127 3.58 4.79 5.02
C ASP A 127 3.36 5.39 6.41
N ALA A 128 2.35 4.91 7.18
CA ALA A 128 2.09 5.36 8.53
C ALA A 128 3.25 5.05 9.50
N VAL A 129 3.86 3.87 9.44
CA VAL A 129 5.06 3.54 10.24
C VAL A 129 6.21 4.47 9.89
N THR A 130 6.40 4.77 8.60
CA THR A 130 7.45 5.69 8.14
C THR A 130 7.22 7.11 8.67
N MET A 131 5.98 7.62 8.57
CA MET A 131 5.62 8.93 9.14
C MET A 131 5.87 8.97 10.64
N ARG A 132 5.41 7.94 11.37
CA ARG A 132 5.61 7.82 12.82
C ARG A 132 7.09 7.91 13.20
N GLN A 133 7.93 7.15 12.54
CA GLN A 133 9.37 7.10 12.82
C GLN A 133 10.08 8.41 12.46
N ARG A 134 9.76 8.99 11.30
CA ARG A 134 10.43 10.19 10.81
C ARG A 134 10.03 11.46 11.58
N LEU A 135 8.79 11.55 12.01
CA LEU A 135 8.27 12.68 12.77
C LEU A 135 8.34 12.50 14.28
N GLY A 136 8.79 11.31 14.76
CA GLY A 136 8.85 11.01 16.19
C GLY A 136 7.49 10.98 16.86
N LEU A 137 6.42 10.59 16.15
CA LEU A 137 5.06 10.56 16.67
C LEU A 137 4.92 9.46 17.73
N GLN A 138 4.31 9.79 18.86
CA GLN A 138 4.18 8.87 20.00
C GLN A 138 2.71 8.64 20.39
N GLY A 139 2.40 7.40 20.79
CA GLY A 139 1.08 7.01 21.27
C GLY A 139 0.01 6.97 20.17
N GLU A 140 -1.22 6.68 20.58
CA GLU A 140 -2.37 6.57 19.66
C GLU A 140 -2.77 7.93 19.05
N GLN A 141 -2.51 9.03 19.74
CA GLN A 141 -2.85 10.39 19.28
C GLN A 141 -1.75 11.06 18.46
N GLY A 142 -0.66 10.37 18.17
CA GLY A 142 0.48 10.95 17.46
C GLY A 142 0.18 11.45 16.04
N PHE A 143 -0.88 10.98 15.41
CA PHE A 143 -1.34 11.43 14.10
C PHE A 143 -2.44 12.49 14.18
N ALA A 144 -3.01 12.77 15.35
CA ALA A 144 -4.12 13.69 15.49
C ALA A 144 -3.75 15.10 15.02
N GLY A 145 -4.48 15.61 14.04
CA GLY A 145 -4.25 16.94 13.43
C GLY A 145 -3.04 17.02 12.51
N LEU A 146 -2.33 15.91 12.22
CA LEU A 146 -1.23 15.88 11.27
C LEU A 146 -1.75 16.20 9.86
N LYS A 147 -1.22 17.23 9.23
CA LYS A 147 -1.64 17.68 7.89
C LYS A 147 -0.89 16.90 6.81
N VAL A 148 -1.57 15.94 6.20
CA VAL A 148 -1.00 15.09 5.15
C VAL A 148 -1.55 15.50 3.79
N LYS A 149 -0.66 15.88 2.86
CA LYS A 149 -1.01 16.22 1.48
C LYS A 149 -0.63 15.05 0.58
N ILE A 150 -1.61 14.46 -0.09
CA ILE A 150 -1.41 13.39 -1.08
C ILE A 150 -1.54 14.00 -2.47
N VAL A 151 -0.43 14.05 -3.20
CA VAL A 151 -0.30 14.85 -4.43
C VAL A 151 -0.17 13.96 -5.65
N GLY A 152 -1.02 14.20 -6.66
CA GLY A 152 -0.86 13.60 -7.99
C GLY A 152 -2.04 12.82 -8.49
N ASP A 153 -1.81 11.61 -9.03
CA ASP A 153 -2.83 10.75 -9.63
C ASP A 153 -3.65 10.03 -8.57
N CYS A 154 -4.61 10.74 -7.99
CA CYS A 154 -5.50 10.19 -6.97
C CYS A 154 -6.57 9.24 -7.55
N LEU A 155 -6.92 9.39 -8.83
CA LEU A 155 -7.95 8.58 -9.48
C LEU A 155 -7.55 7.11 -9.63
N HIS A 156 -6.33 6.87 -10.13
CA HIS A 156 -5.86 5.53 -10.47
C HIS A 156 -5.02 4.87 -9.36
N SER A 157 -4.69 5.61 -8.29
CA SER A 157 -3.84 5.12 -7.23
C SER A 157 -4.62 4.43 -6.10
N ARG A 158 -4.45 3.11 -5.97
CA ARG A 158 -4.97 2.35 -4.81
C ARG A 158 -4.32 2.76 -3.49
N VAL A 159 -3.12 3.33 -3.53
CA VAL A 159 -2.40 3.80 -2.34
C VAL A 159 -3.13 4.96 -1.70
N VAL A 160 -3.74 5.85 -2.50
CA VAL A 160 -4.54 6.97 -1.97
C VAL A 160 -5.69 6.47 -1.10
N ARG A 161 -6.50 5.54 -1.62
CA ARG A 161 -7.67 5.02 -0.89
C ARG A 161 -7.27 4.42 0.45
N SER A 162 -6.25 3.56 0.44
CA SER A 162 -5.77 2.92 1.67
C SER A 162 -5.19 3.91 2.66
N ASN A 163 -4.46 4.94 2.19
CA ASN A 163 -3.93 5.97 3.07
C ASN A 163 -5.03 6.89 3.61
N VAL A 164 -6.02 7.25 2.81
CA VAL A 164 -7.18 8.03 3.28
C VAL A 164 -7.86 7.30 4.42
N ASP A 165 -8.18 6.02 4.25
CA ASP A 165 -8.85 5.22 5.29
C ASP A 165 -8.02 5.14 6.57
N LEU A 166 -6.73 4.79 6.45
CA LEU A 166 -5.85 4.62 7.61
C LEU A 166 -5.56 5.95 8.31
N LEU A 167 -5.17 6.99 7.57
CA LEU A 167 -4.76 8.27 8.15
C LEU A 167 -5.94 8.96 8.85
N ASN A 168 -7.15 8.91 8.27
CA ASN A 168 -8.35 9.42 8.94
C ASN A 168 -8.67 8.61 10.21
N THR A 169 -8.51 7.28 10.17
CA THR A 169 -8.69 6.43 11.36
C THR A 169 -7.70 6.81 12.47
N LEU A 170 -6.49 7.24 12.10
CA LEU A 170 -5.46 7.71 13.04
C LEU A 170 -5.63 9.18 13.46
N GLY A 171 -6.63 9.89 12.90
CA GLY A 171 -6.94 11.29 13.24
C GLY A 171 -6.15 12.35 12.48
N ALA A 172 -5.46 11.98 11.40
CA ALA A 172 -4.78 12.94 10.54
C ALA A 172 -5.75 13.68 9.62
N GLU A 173 -5.39 14.89 9.21
CA GLU A 173 -6.11 15.72 8.24
C GLU A 173 -5.55 15.48 6.84
N VAL A 174 -6.32 14.80 5.98
CA VAL A 174 -5.88 14.46 4.64
C VAL A 174 -6.41 15.46 3.61
N THR A 175 -5.51 15.98 2.76
CA THR A 175 -5.87 16.77 1.58
C THR A 175 -5.35 16.07 0.33
N LEU A 176 -6.24 15.84 -0.65
CA LEU A 176 -5.85 15.36 -1.98
C LEU A 176 -5.54 16.58 -2.85
N VAL A 177 -4.39 16.58 -3.50
CA VAL A 177 -3.90 17.69 -4.34
C VAL A 177 -3.57 17.20 -5.73
N GLY A 178 -4.14 17.82 -6.75
CA GLY A 178 -3.86 17.43 -8.14
C GLY A 178 -4.87 18.02 -9.13
N PRO A 179 -4.72 17.75 -10.44
CA PRO A 179 -5.69 18.20 -11.45
C PRO A 179 -7.07 17.61 -11.19
N ALA A 180 -8.11 18.37 -11.47
CA ALA A 180 -9.50 17.91 -11.32
C ALA A 180 -9.78 16.60 -12.09
N THR A 181 -9.14 16.41 -13.24
CA THR A 181 -9.24 15.20 -14.07
C THR A 181 -8.62 13.95 -13.44
N LEU A 182 -7.78 14.11 -12.44
CA LEU A 182 -7.13 13.02 -11.71
C LEU A 182 -7.69 12.85 -10.29
N MET A 183 -8.82 13.47 -9.98
CA MET A 183 -9.56 13.24 -8.74
C MET A 183 -10.56 12.08 -8.89
N PRO A 184 -10.71 11.24 -7.85
CA PRO A 184 -11.68 10.15 -7.87
C PRO A 184 -13.12 10.67 -8.02
N PHE A 185 -13.97 9.93 -8.75
CA PHE A 185 -15.40 10.20 -8.77
C PHE A 185 -16.00 10.04 -7.37
N GLY A 186 -16.84 10.98 -6.96
CA GLY A 186 -17.46 10.96 -5.64
C GLY A 186 -16.51 11.33 -4.49
N VAL A 187 -15.36 11.95 -4.79
CA VAL A 187 -14.36 12.37 -3.79
C VAL A 187 -14.92 13.34 -2.75
N GLU A 188 -15.97 14.04 -3.09
CA GLU A 188 -16.73 14.94 -2.19
C GLU A 188 -17.38 14.20 -1.01
N ASN A 189 -17.57 12.88 -1.13
CA ASN A 189 -18.09 12.01 -0.07
C ASN A 189 -16.99 11.36 0.76
N TRP A 190 -15.72 11.62 0.43
CA TRP A 190 -14.59 11.08 1.19
C TRP A 190 -14.25 12.00 2.38
N PRO A 191 -13.72 11.46 3.48
CA PRO A 191 -13.29 12.25 4.63
C PRO A 191 -11.98 13.00 4.36
N VAL A 192 -11.93 13.80 3.28
CA VAL A 192 -10.72 14.51 2.82
C VAL A 192 -11.09 15.91 2.33
N ARG A 193 -10.11 16.82 2.35
CA ARG A 193 -10.17 18.05 1.56
C ARG A 193 -9.62 17.77 0.15
N VAL A 194 -10.10 18.52 -0.85
CA VAL A 194 -9.56 18.51 -2.21
C VAL A 194 -9.04 19.90 -2.54
N SER A 195 -7.87 19.97 -3.10
CA SER A 195 -7.25 21.21 -3.56
C SER A 195 -6.62 21.04 -4.95
N TYR A 196 -6.63 22.10 -5.71
CA TYR A 196 -6.02 22.16 -7.04
C TYR A 196 -4.80 23.10 -7.07
N ASP A 197 -4.44 23.66 -5.91
CA ASP A 197 -3.30 24.59 -5.74
C ASP A 197 -2.22 23.91 -4.88
N PHE A 198 -1.19 23.41 -5.57
CA PHE A 198 -0.10 22.68 -4.92
C PHE A 198 0.76 23.60 -4.03
N ASP A 199 1.07 24.82 -4.51
CA ASP A 199 1.97 25.73 -3.80
C ASP A 199 1.34 26.21 -2.49
N ALA A 200 0.05 26.50 -2.49
CA ALA A 200 -0.68 26.89 -1.27
C ALA A 200 -0.71 25.75 -0.24
N GLU A 201 -0.97 24.52 -0.69
CA GLU A 201 -1.13 23.37 0.21
C GLU A 201 0.20 22.88 0.80
N ILE A 202 1.31 22.98 0.04
CA ILE A 202 2.62 22.49 0.52
C ILE A 202 3.17 23.35 1.67
N ALA A 203 2.84 24.62 1.69
CA ALA A 203 3.29 25.56 2.73
C ALA A 203 2.75 25.21 4.13
N GLU A 204 1.62 24.50 4.19
CA GLU A 204 0.95 24.09 5.44
C GLU A 204 1.09 22.60 5.75
N ALA A 205 1.88 21.87 4.96
CA ALA A 205 1.97 20.42 5.08
C ALA A 205 2.97 19.98 6.16
N ASP A 206 2.58 19.03 6.99
CA ASP A 206 3.52 18.27 7.84
C ASP A 206 4.14 17.11 7.05
N VAL A 207 3.33 16.52 6.13
CA VAL A 207 3.75 15.42 5.25
C VAL A 207 3.24 15.65 3.85
N VAL A 208 4.11 15.45 2.86
CA VAL A 208 3.76 15.44 1.43
C VAL A 208 4.04 14.06 0.85
N MET A 209 2.99 13.41 0.36
CA MET A 209 3.06 12.12 -0.33
C MET A 209 2.93 12.34 -1.84
N MET A 210 4.02 12.20 -2.57
CA MET A 210 4.02 12.34 -4.03
C MET A 210 3.63 11.01 -4.69
N LEU A 211 2.57 11.03 -5.48
CA LEU A 211 2.12 9.87 -6.24
C LEU A 211 2.75 9.84 -7.62
N ARG A 212 3.10 8.64 -8.07
CA ARG A 212 3.46 8.40 -9.45
C ARG A 212 2.21 8.48 -10.34
N VAL A 213 2.31 9.14 -11.49
CA VAL A 213 1.29 9.10 -12.53
C VAL A 213 1.17 7.66 -13.08
N GLN A 214 -0.02 7.07 -13.02
CA GLN A 214 -0.27 5.65 -13.36
C GLN A 214 -0.62 5.52 -14.86
N GLN A 215 0.31 5.88 -15.76
CA GLN A 215 0.06 5.88 -17.21
C GLN A 215 -0.49 4.55 -17.74
N GLU A 216 -0.01 3.46 -17.20
CA GLU A 216 -0.45 2.10 -17.55
C GLU A 216 -1.92 1.81 -17.23
N ARG A 217 -2.58 2.68 -16.48
CA ARG A 217 -4.01 2.59 -16.11
C ARG A 217 -4.86 3.67 -16.75
N MET A 218 -4.25 4.59 -17.50
CA MET A 218 -4.93 5.70 -18.16
C MET A 218 -5.39 5.30 -19.56
N ASN A 219 -6.68 5.42 -19.81
CA ASN A 219 -7.27 5.33 -21.15
C ASN A 219 -7.73 6.72 -21.56
N GLY A 220 -6.85 7.53 -22.18
CA GLY A 220 -7.16 8.89 -22.64
C GLY A 220 -6.22 9.98 -22.10
N GLY A 221 -6.52 11.24 -22.45
CA GLY A 221 -5.77 12.42 -22.00
C GLY A 221 -6.38 12.99 -20.73
N PHE A 222 -5.67 12.87 -19.61
CA PHE A 222 -6.10 13.41 -18.29
C PHE A 222 -5.46 14.75 -17.97
N PHE A 223 -4.42 15.14 -18.69
CA PHE A 223 -3.73 16.44 -18.57
C PHE A 223 -3.04 16.80 -19.91
N PRO A 224 -2.81 18.09 -20.18
CA PRO A 224 -2.33 18.54 -21.49
C PRO A 224 -0.94 18.02 -21.86
N SER A 225 -0.01 18.00 -20.90
CA SER A 225 1.34 17.46 -21.11
C SER A 225 2.00 17.07 -19.78
N HIS A 226 2.97 16.14 -19.83
CA HIS A 226 3.77 15.79 -18.65
C HIS A 226 4.56 16.98 -18.11
N ARG A 227 5.01 17.89 -18.99
CA ARG A 227 5.77 19.08 -18.59
C ARG A 227 4.88 20.03 -17.79
N GLU A 228 3.68 20.26 -18.25
CA GLU A 228 2.71 21.13 -17.56
C GLU A 228 2.29 20.53 -16.21
N TYR A 229 1.99 19.22 -16.19
CA TYR A 229 1.74 18.53 -14.94
C TYR A 229 2.90 18.64 -13.95
N ALA A 230 4.14 18.42 -14.40
CA ALA A 230 5.33 18.54 -13.56
C ALA A 230 5.58 19.97 -13.06
N ASN A 231 5.24 20.98 -13.86
CA ASN A 231 5.36 22.38 -13.45
C ASN A 231 4.33 22.78 -12.38
N LEU A 232 3.11 22.22 -12.44
CA LEU A 232 2.00 22.57 -11.54
C LEU A 232 1.97 21.71 -10.27
N PHE A 233 2.37 20.44 -10.35
CA PHE A 233 2.22 19.46 -9.27
C PHE A 233 3.51 18.68 -8.98
N GLY A 234 4.63 19.06 -9.59
CA GLY A 234 5.92 18.41 -9.38
C GLY A 234 6.69 19.03 -8.21
N LEU A 235 7.24 18.17 -7.34
CA LEU A 235 8.13 18.61 -6.28
C LEU A 235 9.49 19.02 -6.87
N SER A 236 9.72 20.31 -7.07
CA SER A 236 11.02 20.82 -7.52
C SER A 236 12.00 20.91 -6.37
N LYS A 237 13.32 20.94 -6.68
CA LYS A 237 14.35 21.20 -5.67
C LYS A 237 14.14 22.53 -4.94
N ALA A 238 13.69 23.56 -5.64
CA ALA A 238 13.40 24.87 -5.05
C ALA A 238 12.28 24.77 -4.01
N VAL A 239 11.18 24.10 -4.34
CA VAL A 239 10.04 23.86 -3.43
C VAL A 239 10.46 23.02 -2.23
N SER A 240 11.21 21.95 -2.44
CA SER A 240 11.71 21.09 -1.37
C SER A 240 12.60 21.85 -0.38
N TYR A 241 13.49 22.74 -0.86
CA TYR A 241 14.38 23.53 0.01
C TYR A 241 13.67 24.64 0.78
N THR A 242 12.58 25.18 0.25
CA THR A 242 11.88 26.32 0.88
C THR A 242 10.80 25.92 1.86
N HIS A 243 10.19 24.75 1.68
CA HIS A 243 8.98 24.35 2.43
C HIS A 243 9.10 23.03 3.18
N LEU A 244 10.04 22.17 2.83
CA LEU A 244 10.17 20.85 3.43
C LEU A 244 11.55 20.68 4.09
N ARG A 245 11.59 20.22 5.32
CA ARG A 245 12.79 19.56 5.86
C ARG A 245 12.85 18.18 5.20
N ALA A 246 13.43 18.14 3.98
CA ALA A 246 13.41 16.95 3.15
C ALA A 246 14.16 15.80 3.82
N HIS A 247 13.44 14.73 4.13
CA HIS A 247 13.98 13.40 4.24
C HIS A 247 13.40 12.61 3.07
N GLU A 248 14.19 12.39 2.03
CA GLU A 248 13.82 11.47 0.95
C GLU A 248 13.66 10.08 1.54
N THR A 249 12.48 9.50 1.37
CA THR A 249 12.31 8.06 1.48
C THR A 249 12.36 7.52 0.07
N ASP A 250 13.43 6.82 -0.28
CA ASP A 250 13.49 6.01 -1.49
C ASP A 250 12.38 4.97 -1.46
N SER A 251 11.35 5.17 -2.27
CA SER A 251 10.25 4.23 -2.48
C SER A 251 10.38 3.55 -3.84
#